data_e54e1ada92204177cad832dc78a4bf71
#
_entry.id   e54e1ada92204177cad832dc78a4bf71
#
_cell.length_a   1.000
_cell.length_b   1.000
_cell.length_c   1.000
_cell.angle_alpha   90.00
_cell.angle_beta   90.00
_cell.angle_gamma   90.00
#
_symmetry.space_group_name_H-M   'P 1'
#
loop_
_entity.id
_entity.type
_entity.pdbx_description
1 polymer ?
#
loop_
_entity_poly.entity_id
_entity_poly.type
_entity_poly.pdbx_seq_one_letter_code
_entity_poly.pdbx_strand_id
1 'polypeptide(L)'
;MKESAFLLGLSLCVVTAGDPPKWNVRDHIPIEQFTVQSHRGAGVLSPENSIEAFGIAWQLGTVPEADLRTTKDGVIVAFHDNDFKRILPAADPAMQSKRIEDLTWDEVRVLDIGAWKGQTFAGQRVPMMTDMYRILAQHPKRRLYIDIKNVDLVQLARESRKVHNQLILASTDYDLICEWKRLAPRSATLHWMGGTEEQLTARLASLRKANFADITQLQIHVRAAQGGLTPGDKFLIAAGEQLRSHGILFQALPWMSKDPKLFQHLMDLGVASFATDYPDIAMQAIREYYNLKK
;
A
#
# COMPACT_ATOMS: atom_id res chain seq x y z
N MET A 1 85.12 -10.45 -9.06
CA MET A 1 84.08 -9.77 -8.29
C MET A 1 82.78 -9.98 -9.05
N LYS A 2 81.86 -10.76 -8.49
CA LYS A 2 80.54 -11.03 -9.08
C LYS A 2 79.49 -10.30 -8.27
N GLU A 3 78.86 -9.32 -8.83
CA GLU A 3 77.72 -8.62 -8.20
C GLU A 3 76.44 -9.46 -8.40
N SER A 4 75.84 -9.81 -7.27
CA SER A 4 74.54 -10.48 -7.26
C SER A 4 73.45 -9.42 -7.10
N ALA A 5 72.63 -9.24 -8.11
CA ALA A 5 71.46 -8.41 -8.06
C ALA A 5 70.29 -9.17 -7.39
N PHE A 6 69.79 -8.64 -6.26
CA PHE A 6 68.61 -9.10 -5.54
C PHE A 6 67.36 -8.46 -6.19
N LEU A 7 66.56 -9.24 -6.86
CA LEU A 7 65.22 -8.81 -7.32
C LEU A 7 64.23 -8.96 -6.15
N LEU A 8 63.78 -7.83 -5.58
CA LEU A 8 62.60 -7.81 -4.69
C LEU A 8 61.34 -7.93 -5.55
N GLY A 9 60.71 -9.09 -5.48
CA GLY A 9 59.37 -9.27 -6.03
C GLY A 9 58.33 -8.58 -5.15
N LEU A 10 57.76 -7.45 -5.58
CA LEU A 10 56.52 -6.90 -5.01
C LEU A 10 55.34 -7.78 -5.40
N SER A 11 54.82 -8.56 -4.45
CA SER A 11 53.57 -9.26 -4.60
C SER A 11 52.44 -8.24 -4.42
N LEU A 12 51.79 -7.82 -5.51
CA LEU A 12 50.54 -7.07 -5.47
C LEU A 12 49.44 -8.00 -4.94
N CYS A 13 49.06 -7.88 -3.69
CA CYS A 13 47.77 -8.39 -3.20
C CYS A 13 46.67 -7.64 -3.88
N VAL A 14 46.04 -8.25 -4.90
CA VAL A 14 44.76 -7.82 -5.47
C VAL A 14 43.71 -8.10 -4.38
N VAL A 15 43.33 -7.10 -3.60
CA VAL A 15 42.15 -7.18 -2.76
C VAL A 15 40.96 -7.16 -3.73
N THR A 16 40.38 -8.33 -3.99
CA THR A 16 39.08 -8.40 -4.65
C THR A 16 38.09 -7.69 -3.75
N ALA A 17 37.62 -6.52 -4.17
CA ALA A 17 36.49 -5.88 -3.55
C ALA A 17 35.33 -6.88 -3.61
N GLY A 18 34.93 -7.45 -2.48
CA GLY A 18 33.72 -8.24 -2.38
C GLY A 18 32.54 -7.39 -2.85
N ASP A 19 31.55 -8.04 -3.46
CA ASP A 19 30.32 -7.36 -3.84
C ASP A 19 29.84 -6.50 -2.65
N PRO A 20 29.44 -5.23 -2.89
CA PRO A 20 28.92 -4.39 -1.83
C PRO A 20 27.77 -5.12 -1.12
N PRO A 21 27.66 -5.03 0.21
CA PRO A 21 26.61 -5.73 0.92
C PRO A 21 25.25 -5.32 0.33
N LYS A 22 24.44 -6.31 -0.05
CA LYS A 22 23.09 -6.07 -0.55
C LYS A 22 22.31 -5.31 0.53
N TRP A 23 21.65 -4.22 0.13
CA TRP A 23 20.77 -3.50 1.04
C TRP A 23 19.73 -4.46 1.63
N ASN A 24 19.55 -4.42 2.95
CA ASN A 24 18.57 -5.23 3.65
C ASN A 24 17.67 -4.35 4.50
N VAL A 25 16.37 -4.59 4.42
CA VAL A 25 15.37 -3.77 5.12
C VAL A 25 15.58 -3.76 6.64
N ARG A 26 16.04 -4.87 7.24
CA ARG A 26 16.29 -4.99 8.68
C ARG A 26 17.38 -4.04 9.20
N ASP A 27 18.33 -3.69 8.35
CA ASP A 27 19.46 -2.85 8.74
C ASP A 27 19.10 -1.35 8.69
N HIS A 28 17.98 -0.99 8.06
CA HIS A 28 17.61 0.40 7.77
C HIS A 28 16.24 0.81 8.31
N ILE A 29 15.29 -0.13 8.44
CA ILE A 29 13.92 0.13 8.88
C ILE A 29 13.66 -0.70 10.14
N PRO A 30 13.49 -0.09 11.33
CA PRO A 30 13.01 -0.81 12.51
C PRO A 30 11.66 -1.45 12.26
N ILE A 31 11.41 -2.63 12.87
CA ILE A 31 10.16 -3.38 12.65
C ILE A 31 8.90 -2.55 12.97
N GLU A 32 8.99 -1.67 13.96
CA GLU A 32 7.90 -0.78 14.38
C GLU A 32 7.57 0.31 13.34
N GLN A 33 8.46 0.53 12.38
CA GLN A 33 8.30 1.47 11.28
C GLN A 33 7.94 0.78 9.96
N PHE A 34 7.99 -0.56 9.92
CA PHE A 34 7.60 -1.30 8.73
C PHE A 34 6.09 -1.15 8.48
N THR A 35 5.74 -0.58 7.34
CA THR A 35 4.33 -0.28 7.02
C THR A 35 3.69 -1.43 6.24
N VAL A 36 2.53 -1.90 6.72
CA VAL A 36 1.66 -2.84 5.99
C VAL A 36 0.32 -2.16 5.75
N GLN A 37 -0.04 -1.97 4.49
CA GLN A 37 -1.38 -1.53 4.06
C GLN A 37 -2.31 -2.74 4.04
N SER A 38 -3.37 -2.72 4.85
CA SER A 38 -4.42 -3.73 4.83
C SER A 38 -5.50 -3.31 3.84
N HIS A 39 -5.58 -4.03 2.72
CA HIS A 39 -6.48 -3.73 1.61
C HIS A 39 -7.94 -3.70 2.06
N ARG A 40 -8.67 -2.64 1.74
CA ARG A 40 -10.08 -2.38 2.10
C ARG A 40 -10.39 -2.53 3.59
N GLY A 41 -9.46 -2.15 4.45
CA GLY A 41 -9.58 -2.22 5.91
C GLY A 41 -8.76 -3.35 6.51
N ALA A 42 -9.28 -4.56 6.62
CA ALA A 42 -8.60 -5.72 7.20
C ALA A 42 -8.42 -6.89 6.22
N GLY A 43 -8.48 -6.66 4.92
CA GLY A 43 -8.40 -7.70 3.90
C GLY A 43 -9.50 -8.75 4.07
N VAL A 44 -9.10 -10.02 4.09
CA VAL A 44 -10.07 -11.13 4.20
C VAL A 44 -10.65 -11.32 5.60
N LEU A 45 -10.12 -10.67 6.64
CA LEU A 45 -10.47 -10.89 8.03
C LEU A 45 -11.83 -10.30 8.43
N SER A 46 -12.32 -9.29 7.71
CA SER A 46 -13.59 -8.61 7.99
C SER A 46 -14.27 -8.17 6.68
N PRO A 47 -15.58 -7.88 6.69
CA PRO A 47 -16.21 -7.14 5.59
C PRO A 47 -15.47 -5.85 5.30
N GLU A 48 -15.21 -5.63 4.01
CA GLU A 48 -14.41 -4.51 3.52
C GLU A 48 -15.03 -3.15 3.81
N ASN A 49 -14.18 -2.12 3.90
CA ASN A 49 -14.60 -0.74 4.02
C ASN A 49 -15.59 -0.48 5.18
N SER A 50 -15.43 -1.20 6.30
CA SER A 50 -16.22 -1.00 7.53
C SER A 50 -15.37 -0.44 8.67
N ILE A 51 -16.00 0.24 9.64
CA ILE A 51 -15.29 0.76 10.83
C ILE A 51 -14.63 -0.39 11.60
N GLU A 52 -15.29 -1.54 11.67
CA GLU A 52 -14.78 -2.75 12.31
C GLU A 52 -13.51 -3.25 11.61
N ALA A 53 -13.51 -3.29 10.27
CA ALA A 53 -12.33 -3.68 9.49
C ALA A 53 -11.14 -2.74 9.74
N PHE A 54 -11.37 -1.43 9.77
CA PHE A 54 -10.33 -0.46 10.09
C PHE A 54 -9.79 -0.64 11.51
N GLY A 55 -10.68 -0.94 12.47
CA GLY A 55 -10.32 -1.24 13.86
C GLY A 55 -9.42 -2.47 13.97
N ILE A 56 -9.74 -3.56 13.26
CA ILE A 56 -8.93 -4.79 13.21
C ILE A 56 -7.54 -4.51 12.63
N ALA A 57 -7.44 -3.77 11.54
CA ALA A 57 -6.15 -3.41 10.95
C ALA A 57 -5.25 -2.66 11.93
N TRP A 58 -5.77 -1.65 12.62
CA TRP A 58 -4.98 -0.92 13.63
C TRP A 58 -4.60 -1.80 14.83
N GLN A 59 -5.44 -2.75 15.25
CA GLN A 59 -5.10 -3.72 16.31
C GLN A 59 -3.97 -4.67 15.88
N LEU A 60 -3.91 -5.06 14.60
CA LEU A 60 -2.82 -5.85 14.03
C LEU A 60 -1.50 -5.06 13.91
N GLY A 61 -1.55 -3.73 14.06
CA GLY A 61 -0.39 -2.85 13.83
C GLY A 61 -0.21 -2.47 12.36
N THR A 62 -1.23 -2.65 11.53
CA THR A 62 -1.22 -2.29 10.11
C THR A 62 -1.97 -0.97 9.85
N VAL A 63 -1.88 -0.47 8.63
CA VAL A 63 -2.58 0.74 8.20
C VAL A 63 -3.72 0.32 7.26
N PRO A 64 -4.99 0.50 7.66
CA PRO A 64 -6.12 0.18 6.78
C PRO A 64 -6.14 1.08 5.55
N GLU A 65 -6.79 0.57 4.51
CA GLU A 65 -7.11 1.35 3.31
C GLU A 65 -8.62 1.45 3.16
N ALA A 66 -9.09 2.60 2.72
CA ALA A 66 -10.48 2.92 2.44
C ALA A 66 -10.65 3.37 0.99
N ASP A 67 -11.62 2.79 0.28
CA ASP A 67 -12.03 3.22 -1.06
C ASP A 67 -13.08 4.32 -0.94
N LEU A 68 -12.83 5.50 -1.50
CA LEU A 68 -13.70 6.64 -1.29
C LEU A 68 -14.63 6.93 -2.47
N ARG A 69 -15.91 7.08 -2.18
CA ARG A 69 -16.98 7.49 -3.11
C ARG A 69 -17.84 8.59 -2.49
N THR A 70 -18.59 9.29 -3.33
CA THR A 70 -19.50 10.34 -2.91
C THR A 70 -20.94 9.94 -3.20
N THR A 71 -21.84 10.05 -2.22
CA THR A 71 -23.27 9.82 -2.38
C THR A 71 -23.91 10.91 -3.25
N LYS A 72 -25.16 10.68 -3.69
CA LYS A 72 -25.94 11.61 -4.51
C LYS A 72 -26.05 13.01 -3.87
N ASP A 73 -26.14 13.07 -2.56
CA ASP A 73 -26.26 14.30 -1.77
C ASP A 73 -24.92 14.82 -1.23
N GLY A 74 -23.78 14.31 -1.76
CA GLY A 74 -22.45 14.88 -1.53
C GLY A 74 -21.73 14.36 -0.29
N VAL A 75 -22.15 13.27 0.35
CA VAL A 75 -21.48 12.71 1.52
C VAL A 75 -20.37 11.73 1.06
N ILE A 76 -19.13 11.94 1.55
CA ILE A 76 -18.01 11.04 1.26
C ILE A 76 -18.09 9.82 2.18
N VAL A 77 -18.07 8.62 1.59
CA VAL A 77 -18.20 7.32 2.25
C VAL A 77 -17.09 6.37 1.81
N ALA A 78 -16.87 5.29 2.58
CA ALA A 78 -15.97 4.21 2.19
C ALA A 78 -16.76 3.07 1.52
N PHE A 79 -16.52 2.85 0.23
CA PHE A 79 -17.15 1.77 -0.55
C PHE A 79 -16.38 1.52 -1.85
N HIS A 80 -16.09 0.25 -2.18
CA HIS A 80 -15.23 -0.07 -3.34
C HIS A 80 -16.01 -0.20 -4.65
N ASP A 81 -17.04 -1.04 -4.70
CA ASP A 81 -17.65 -1.51 -5.94
C ASP A 81 -18.43 -0.41 -6.69
N ASN A 82 -18.60 -0.60 -7.99
CA ASN A 82 -19.42 0.26 -8.82
C ASN A 82 -20.93 -0.03 -8.68
N ASP A 83 -21.30 -1.17 -8.05
CA ASP A 83 -22.68 -1.55 -7.78
C ASP A 83 -22.77 -2.38 -6.49
N PHE A 84 -23.96 -2.77 -6.09
CA PHE A 84 -24.18 -3.52 -4.85
C PHE A 84 -24.31 -5.03 -5.03
N LYS A 85 -24.12 -5.58 -6.25
CA LYS A 85 -24.36 -7.02 -6.55
C LYS A 85 -23.60 -7.94 -5.61
N ARG A 86 -22.34 -7.67 -5.36
CA ARG A 86 -21.49 -8.52 -4.50
C ARG A 86 -21.79 -8.34 -3.02
N ILE A 87 -22.06 -7.11 -2.61
CA ILE A 87 -22.22 -6.73 -1.20
C ILE A 87 -23.64 -6.94 -0.70
N LEU A 88 -24.65 -6.81 -1.56
CA LEU A 88 -26.05 -7.01 -1.23
C LEU A 88 -26.69 -8.13 -2.10
N PRO A 89 -26.19 -9.38 -2.04
CA PRO A 89 -26.64 -10.44 -2.92
C PRO A 89 -28.13 -10.83 -2.73
N ALA A 90 -28.70 -10.51 -1.56
CA ALA A 90 -30.10 -10.77 -1.23
C ALA A 90 -31.04 -9.58 -1.54
N ALA A 91 -30.52 -8.44 -1.98
CA ALA A 91 -31.35 -7.31 -2.38
C ALA A 91 -32.03 -7.55 -3.74
N ASP A 92 -33.08 -6.78 -4.04
CA ASP A 92 -33.71 -6.84 -5.35
C ASP A 92 -32.76 -6.38 -6.47
N PRO A 93 -32.95 -6.84 -7.73
CA PRO A 93 -32.04 -6.52 -8.84
C PRO A 93 -31.91 -5.02 -9.13
N ALA A 94 -32.95 -4.22 -8.87
CA ALA A 94 -32.92 -2.78 -9.08
C ALA A 94 -31.99 -2.13 -8.06
N MET A 95 -32.00 -2.57 -6.80
CA MET A 95 -31.07 -2.11 -5.78
C MET A 95 -29.64 -2.59 -6.06
N GLN A 96 -29.47 -3.85 -6.46
CA GLN A 96 -28.14 -4.41 -6.78
C GLN A 96 -27.41 -3.65 -7.89
N SER A 97 -28.13 -3.09 -8.86
CA SER A 97 -27.57 -2.34 -9.99
C SER A 97 -27.28 -0.87 -9.70
N LYS A 98 -27.71 -0.35 -8.55
CA LYS A 98 -27.41 1.03 -8.15
C LYS A 98 -25.94 1.17 -7.75
N ARG A 99 -25.44 2.42 -7.82
CA ARG A 99 -24.13 2.84 -7.33
C ARG A 99 -24.32 3.68 -6.07
N ILE A 100 -23.24 3.92 -5.32
CA ILE A 100 -23.24 4.87 -4.20
C ILE A 100 -23.73 6.25 -4.65
N GLU A 101 -23.31 6.69 -5.82
CA GLU A 101 -23.63 7.99 -6.42
C GLU A 101 -25.11 8.16 -6.80
N ASP A 102 -25.87 7.06 -6.85
CA ASP A 102 -27.31 7.07 -7.16
C ASP A 102 -28.18 7.21 -5.90
N LEU A 103 -27.57 7.07 -4.70
CA LEU A 103 -28.25 7.04 -3.41
C LEU A 103 -27.87 8.24 -2.53
N THR A 104 -28.81 8.73 -1.73
CA THR A 104 -28.54 9.70 -0.64
C THR A 104 -27.86 9.01 0.54
N TRP A 105 -27.27 9.78 1.42
CA TRP A 105 -26.68 9.24 2.65
C TRP A 105 -27.71 8.51 3.51
N ASP A 106 -28.94 9.01 3.60
CA ASP A 106 -30.00 8.36 4.37
C ASP A 106 -30.36 6.97 3.80
N GLU A 107 -30.26 6.77 2.48
CA GLU A 107 -30.45 5.47 1.84
C GLU A 107 -29.22 4.56 2.05
N VAL A 108 -28.00 5.08 2.00
CA VAL A 108 -26.75 4.31 2.13
C VAL A 108 -26.50 3.85 3.57
N ARG A 109 -26.70 4.70 4.58
CA ARG A 109 -26.39 4.43 5.99
C ARG A 109 -27.16 3.26 6.62
N VAL A 110 -28.25 2.81 5.99
CA VAL A 110 -29.06 1.68 6.48
C VAL A 110 -28.69 0.36 5.82
N LEU A 111 -27.83 0.36 4.80
CA LEU A 111 -27.40 -0.85 4.09
C LEU A 111 -26.50 -1.71 4.98
N ASP A 112 -26.78 -3.00 5.00
CA ASP A 112 -25.94 -3.99 5.70
C ASP A 112 -24.85 -4.49 4.76
N ILE A 113 -23.62 -3.99 4.94
CA ILE A 113 -22.44 -4.37 4.17
C ILE A 113 -21.64 -5.53 4.78
N GLY A 114 -22.14 -6.15 5.83
CA GLY A 114 -21.45 -7.25 6.52
C GLY A 114 -22.04 -8.63 6.24
N ALA A 115 -23.35 -8.74 6.13
CA ALA A 115 -24.07 -10.01 6.06
C ALA A 115 -23.64 -10.92 4.89
N TRP A 116 -23.20 -10.37 3.75
CA TRP A 116 -22.72 -11.13 2.61
C TRP A 116 -21.51 -12.01 2.91
N LYS A 117 -20.66 -11.59 3.88
CA LYS A 117 -19.46 -12.32 4.28
C LYS A 117 -19.74 -13.37 5.37
N GLY A 118 -20.88 -13.27 6.02
CA GLY A 118 -21.34 -14.22 7.03
C GLY A 118 -22.25 -13.56 8.08
N GLN A 119 -23.12 -14.36 8.70
CA GLN A 119 -24.10 -13.87 9.67
C GLN A 119 -23.44 -13.17 10.89
N THR A 120 -22.24 -13.58 11.25
CA THR A 120 -21.48 -12.97 12.37
C THR A 120 -21.06 -11.52 12.10
N PHE A 121 -21.10 -11.09 10.84
CA PHE A 121 -20.77 -9.75 10.42
C PHE A 121 -22.02 -8.90 10.09
N ALA A 122 -23.21 -9.47 10.23
CA ALA A 122 -24.45 -8.74 9.96
C ALA A 122 -24.56 -7.47 10.81
N GLY A 123 -25.12 -6.43 10.22
CA GLY A 123 -25.29 -5.14 10.89
C GLY A 123 -24.17 -4.13 10.67
N GLN A 124 -23.06 -4.51 10.01
CA GLN A 124 -22.04 -3.52 9.64
C GLN A 124 -22.56 -2.56 8.57
N ARG A 125 -22.13 -1.31 8.64
CA ARG A 125 -22.66 -0.21 7.82
C ARG A 125 -21.57 0.46 7.01
N VAL A 126 -21.96 1.07 5.90
CA VAL A 126 -21.08 1.96 5.12
C VAL A 126 -20.68 3.14 6.03
N PRO A 127 -19.37 3.40 6.26
CA PRO A 127 -18.96 4.49 7.10
C PRO A 127 -18.92 5.82 6.34
N MET A 128 -19.37 6.89 7.02
CA MET A 128 -19.12 8.26 6.60
C MET A 128 -17.67 8.64 6.91
N MET A 129 -16.96 9.22 5.95
CA MET A 129 -15.53 9.53 6.15
C MET A 129 -15.27 10.60 7.21
N THR A 130 -16.20 11.51 7.44
CA THR A 130 -16.09 12.48 8.55
C THR A 130 -16.05 11.82 9.92
N ASP A 131 -16.70 10.65 10.11
CA ASP A 131 -16.61 9.87 11.34
C ASP A 131 -15.23 9.22 11.48
N MET A 132 -14.68 8.72 10.37
CA MET A 132 -13.31 8.21 10.34
C MET A 132 -12.29 9.28 10.68
N TYR A 133 -12.46 10.52 10.18
CA TYR A 133 -11.56 11.63 10.52
C TYR A 133 -11.64 12.01 12.00
N ARG A 134 -12.81 11.88 12.65
CA ARG A 134 -12.94 12.06 14.11
C ARG A 134 -12.17 10.99 14.89
N ILE A 135 -12.27 9.72 14.45
CA ILE A 135 -11.51 8.61 15.05
C ILE A 135 -10.00 8.84 14.89
N LEU A 136 -9.53 9.21 13.71
CA LEU A 136 -8.11 9.53 13.47
C LEU A 136 -7.64 10.69 14.36
N ALA A 137 -8.41 11.76 14.47
CA ALA A 137 -8.05 12.93 15.29
C ALA A 137 -7.87 12.59 16.77
N GLN A 138 -8.61 11.58 17.28
CA GLN A 138 -8.48 11.09 18.66
C GLN A 138 -7.28 10.13 18.83
N HIS A 139 -6.71 9.63 17.75
CA HIS A 139 -5.62 8.65 17.76
C HIS A 139 -4.47 9.09 16.82
N PRO A 140 -3.60 10.03 17.25
CA PRO A 140 -2.59 10.67 16.38
C PRO A 140 -1.59 9.71 15.71
N LYS A 141 -1.41 8.50 16.26
CA LYS A 141 -0.52 7.47 15.69
C LYS A 141 -1.17 6.64 14.61
N ARG A 142 -2.51 6.65 14.49
CA ARG A 142 -3.22 5.92 13.45
C ARG A 142 -3.06 6.63 12.11
N ARG A 143 -2.94 5.84 11.05
CA ARG A 143 -2.89 6.30 9.66
C ARG A 143 -3.98 5.59 8.86
N LEU A 144 -4.31 6.14 7.69
CA LEU A 144 -5.30 5.60 6.77
C LEU A 144 -4.83 5.83 5.33
N TYR A 145 -4.79 4.78 4.52
CA TYR A 145 -4.73 4.92 3.08
C TYR A 145 -6.12 5.27 2.57
N ILE A 146 -6.19 6.17 1.61
CA ILE A 146 -7.43 6.57 0.93
C ILE A 146 -7.24 6.40 -0.57
N ASP A 147 -7.99 5.48 -1.18
CA ASP A 147 -8.01 5.26 -2.62
C ASP A 147 -9.25 5.93 -3.24
N ILE A 148 -9.02 6.81 -4.20
CA ILE A 148 -10.06 7.68 -4.75
C ILE A 148 -10.76 6.97 -5.91
N LYS A 149 -12.07 6.72 -5.75
CA LYS A 149 -12.92 6.18 -6.83
C LYS A 149 -13.76 7.27 -7.51
N ASN A 150 -14.50 8.04 -6.72
CA ASN A 150 -15.32 9.15 -7.21
C ASN A 150 -15.52 10.19 -6.10
N VAL A 151 -14.56 11.10 -5.91
CA VAL A 151 -14.59 12.14 -4.87
C VAL A 151 -13.98 13.42 -5.39
N ASP A 152 -14.61 14.55 -5.08
CA ASP A 152 -14.03 15.87 -5.29
C ASP A 152 -12.88 16.11 -4.30
N LEU A 153 -11.66 16.35 -4.80
CA LEU A 153 -10.47 16.50 -3.97
C LEU A 153 -10.49 17.76 -3.11
N VAL A 154 -11.15 18.82 -3.53
CA VAL A 154 -11.26 20.07 -2.75
C VAL A 154 -12.16 19.83 -1.54
N GLN A 155 -13.29 19.14 -1.74
CA GLN A 155 -14.18 18.72 -0.64
C GLN A 155 -13.42 17.80 0.33
N LEU A 156 -12.75 16.78 -0.19
CA LEU A 156 -11.97 15.82 0.61
C LEU A 156 -10.92 16.52 1.48
N ALA A 157 -10.13 17.43 0.88
CA ALA A 157 -9.11 18.19 1.60
C ALA A 157 -9.70 19.08 2.69
N ARG A 158 -10.84 19.73 2.43
CA ARG A 158 -11.54 20.55 3.40
C ARG A 158 -12.04 19.74 4.59
N GLU A 159 -12.68 18.59 4.33
CA GLU A 159 -13.26 17.74 5.38
C GLU A 159 -12.20 17.06 6.24
N SER A 160 -11.09 16.62 5.63
CA SER A 160 -10.01 15.90 6.30
C SER A 160 -8.89 16.79 6.87
N ARG A 161 -8.99 18.13 6.78
CA ARG A 161 -7.91 19.10 7.10
C ARG A 161 -7.20 18.90 8.43
N LYS A 162 -7.89 18.36 9.43
CA LYS A 162 -7.33 18.14 10.78
C LYS A 162 -6.42 16.90 10.85
N VAL A 163 -6.52 16.00 9.89
CA VAL A 163 -5.86 14.69 9.88
C VAL A 163 -4.99 14.45 8.63
N HIS A 164 -4.69 15.49 7.84
CA HIS A 164 -3.88 15.34 6.61
C HIS A 164 -2.58 14.58 6.83
N ASN A 165 -1.88 14.79 7.95
CA ASN A 165 -0.64 14.09 8.31
C ASN A 165 -0.83 12.60 8.64
N GLN A 166 -2.06 12.15 8.82
CA GLN A 166 -2.42 10.75 9.06
C GLN A 166 -2.93 10.05 7.80
N LEU A 167 -3.20 10.80 6.72
CA LEU A 167 -3.67 10.26 5.45
C LEU A 167 -2.53 9.96 4.49
N ILE A 168 -2.73 8.90 3.69
CA ILE A 168 -1.89 8.51 2.58
C ILE A 168 -2.81 8.34 1.38
N LEU A 169 -2.82 9.31 0.46
CA LEU A 169 -3.63 9.16 -0.75
C LEU A 169 -2.97 8.15 -1.69
N ALA A 170 -3.74 7.14 -2.10
CA ALA A 170 -3.33 6.12 -3.05
C ALA A 170 -4.01 6.34 -4.41
N SER A 171 -3.24 6.34 -5.50
CA SER A 171 -3.77 6.45 -6.85
C SER A 171 -2.80 5.88 -7.90
N THR A 172 -3.34 5.40 -9.01
CA THR A 172 -2.59 5.11 -10.24
C THR A 172 -2.49 6.33 -11.17
N ASP A 173 -3.21 7.41 -10.86
CA ASP A 173 -3.19 8.67 -11.57
C ASP A 173 -2.20 9.64 -10.90
N TYR A 174 -1.14 10.00 -11.63
CA TYR A 174 -0.09 10.86 -11.10
C TYR A 174 -0.54 12.33 -10.99
N ASP A 175 -1.39 12.80 -11.89
CA ASP A 175 -1.90 14.17 -11.85
C ASP A 175 -2.81 14.38 -10.62
N LEU A 176 -3.61 13.37 -10.27
CA LEU A 176 -4.42 13.36 -9.06
C LEU A 176 -3.53 13.42 -7.79
N ILE A 177 -2.40 12.70 -7.77
CA ILE A 177 -1.42 12.76 -6.68
C ILE A 177 -0.85 14.18 -6.52
N CYS A 178 -0.44 14.80 -7.62
CA CYS A 178 0.09 16.17 -7.63
C CYS A 178 -0.97 17.19 -7.17
N GLU A 179 -2.22 17.03 -7.62
CA GLU A 179 -3.32 17.89 -7.17
C GLU A 179 -3.58 17.74 -5.68
N TRP A 180 -3.66 16.50 -5.17
CA TRP A 180 -3.82 16.26 -3.74
C TRP A 180 -2.71 16.89 -2.90
N LYS A 181 -1.45 16.79 -3.34
CA LYS A 181 -0.32 17.39 -2.61
C LYS A 181 -0.41 18.91 -2.54
N ARG A 182 -0.99 19.58 -3.54
CA ARG A 182 -1.26 21.03 -3.47
C ARG A 182 -2.35 21.36 -2.45
N LEU A 183 -3.40 20.53 -2.35
CA LEU A 183 -4.53 20.72 -1.44
C LEU A 183 -4.22 20.28 0.00
N ALA A 184 -3.42 19.22 0.16
CA ALA A 184 -3.08 18.60 1.44
C ALA A 184 -1.57 18.33 1.56
N PRO A 185 -0.70 19.35 1.61
CA PRO A 185 0.75 19.19 1.54
C PRO A 185 1.36 18.34 2.67
N ARG A 186 0.65 18.20 3.81
CA ARG A 186 1.09 17.35 4.93
C ARG A 186 0.71 15.87 4.76
N SER A 187 -0.14 15.51 3.80
CA SER A 187 -0.51 14.14 3.52
C SER A 187 0.63 13.41 2.82
N ALA A 188 0.83 12.13 3.13
CA ALA A 188 1.63 11.24 2.31
C ALA A 188 0.85 10.81 1.06
N THR A 189 1.57 10.25 0.09
CA THR A 189 1.00 9.77 -1.16
C THR A 189 1.59 8.42 -1.54
N LEU A 190 0.81 7.59 -2.19
CA LEU A 190 1.21 6.32 -2.76
C LEU A 190 0.81 6.29 -4.24
N HIS A 191 1.79 6.16 -5.13
CA HIS A 191 1.50 5.84 -6.54
C HIS A 191 1.59 4.32 -6.72
N TRP A 192 0.48 3.68 -7.11
CA TRP A 192 0.49 2.25 -7.34
C TRP A 192 0.41 1.91 -8.83
N MET A 193 1.05 0.80 -9.21
CA MET A 193 1.06 0.34 -10.59
C MET A 193 1.20 -1.17 -10.70
N GLY A 194 0.55 -1.72 -11.71
CA GLY A 194 0.67 -3.09 -12.17
C GLY A 194 0.92 -3.13 -13.67
N GLY A 195 1.17 -4.31 -14.20
CA GLY A 195 1.39 -4.53 -15.63
C GLY A 195 2.63 -5.38 -15.91
N THR A 196 3.04 -5.43 -17.18
CA THR A 196 4.27 -6.10 -17.60
C THR A 196 5.51 -5.30 -17.20
N GLU A 197 6.68 -5.93 -17.15
CA GLU A 197 7.95 -5.24 -16.85
C GLU A 197 8.21 -4.07 -17.82
N GLU A 198 7.85 -4.22 -19.09
CA GLU A 198 7.98 -3.17 -20.10
C GLU A 198 7.12 -1.94 -19.72
N GLN A 199 5.83 -2.17 -19.37
CA GLN A 199 4.92 -1.12 -18.94
C GLN A 199 5.40 -0.43 -17.67
N LEU A 200 5.85 -1.22 -16.68
CA LEU A 200 6.40 -0.71 -15.42
C LEU A 200 7.68 0.10 -15.65
N THR A 201 8.57 -0.36 -16.53
CA THR A 201 9.80 0.34 -16.90
C THR A 201 9.49 1.70 -17.53
N ALA A 202 8.53 1.76 -18.46
CA ALA A 202 8.12 3.00 -19.11
C ALA A 202 7.52 4.00 -18.09
N ARG A 203 6.66 3.51 -17.17
CA ARG A 203 6.07 4.34 -16.12
C ARG A 203 7.12 4.86 -15.13
N LEU A 204 8.05 4.00 -14.67
CA LEU A 204 9.15 4.43 -13.80
C LEU A 204 10.04 5.48 -14.49
N ALA A 205 10.31 5.31 -15.79
CA ALA A 205 11.08 6.29 -16.56
C ALA A 205 10.35 7.64 -16.66
N SER A 206 9.02 7.64 -16.80
CA SER A 206 8.22 8.87 -16.81
C SER A 206 8.24 9.56 -15.44
N LEU A 207 8.03 8.81 -14.35
CA LEU A 207 8.08 9.36 -12.98
C LEU A 207 9.48 9.90 -12.64
N ARG A 208 10.54 9.23 -13.09
CA ARG A 208 11.92 9.71 -12.93
C ARG A 208 12.16 11.04 -13.64
N LYS A 209 11.61 11.25 -14.84
CA LYS A 209 11.69 12.57 -15.52
C LYS A 209 11.04 13.68 -14.71
N ALA A 210 9.99 13.37 -13.95
CA ALA A 210 9.34 14.28 -13.02
C ALA A 210 10.04 14.29 -11.63
N ASN A 211 11.22 13.66 -11.49
CA ASN A 211 11.94 13.50 -10.23
C ASN A 211 11.08 12.89 -9.11
N PHE A 212 10.10 12.05 -9.47
CA PHE A 212 9.12 11.46 -8.54
C PHE A 212 8.41 12.49 -7.65
N ALA A 213 8.24 13.72 -8.13
CA ALA A 213 7.64 14.79 -7.35
C ALA A 213 6.30 14.35 -6.75
N ASP A 214 6.03 14.80 -5.51
CA ASP A 214 4.78 14.52 -4.79
C ASP A 214 4.50 13.05 -4.44
N ILE A 215 5.40 12.12 -4.77
CA ILE A 215 5.31 10.69 -4.41
C ILE A 215 6.14 10.42 -3.16
N THR A 216 5.52 9.90 -2.09
CA THR A 216 6.23 9.46 -0.88
C THR A 216 6.41 7.95 -0.83
N GLN A 217 5.53 7.21 -1.49
CA GLN A 217 5.54 5.76 -1.60
C GLN A 217 5.21 5.34 -3.03
N LEU A 218 5.83 4.25 -3.49
CA LEU A 218 5.49 3.65 -4.78
C LEU A 218 5.24 2.16 -4.60
N GLN A 219 4.08 1.70 -5.08
CA GLN A 219 3.66 0.31 -4.98
C GLN A 219 3.72 -0.36 -6.36
N ILE A 220 4.27 -1.58 -6.37
CA ILE A 220 4.27 -2.46 -7.54
C ILE A 220 3.46 -3.72 -7.21
N HIS A 221 2.51 -4.07 -8.09
CA HIS A 221 1.79 -5.32 -8.01
C HIS A 221 2.70 -6.47 -8.45
N VAL A 222 2.84 -7.48 -7.60
CA VAL A 222 3.68 -8.65 -7.86
C VAL A 222 2.80 -9.90 -7.92
N ARG A 223 3.00 -10.71 -8.95
CA ARG A 223 2.31 -11.99 -9.10
C ARG A 223 3.33 -13.12 -9.05
N ALA A 224 3.05 -14.14 -8.24
CA ALA A 224 3.80 -15.38 -8.25
C ALA A 224 3.14 -16.37 -9.20
N ALA A 225 3.94 -17.03 -10.06
CA ALA A 225 3.49 -18.08 -10.99
C ALA A 225 4.55 -19.18 -11.08
N GLN A 226 4.23 -20.29 -11.78
CA GLN A 226 5.23 -21.30 -12.13
C GLN A 226 6.31 -20.62 -12.99
N GLY A 227 7.54 -20.52 -12.46
CA GLY A 227 8.65 -19.87 -13.14
C GLY A 227 9.15 -18.57 -12.51
N GLY A 228 8.55 -18.10 -11.41
CA GLY A 228 9.03 -16.95 -10.66
C GLY A 228 8.03 -15.83 -10.47
N LEU A 229 8.55 -14.63 -10.22
CA LEU A 229 7.74 -13.43 -10.01
C LEU A 229 7.51 -12.66 -11.32
N THR A 230 6.40 -11.95 -11.36
CA THR A 230 6.12 -10.93 -12.39
C THR A 230 5.67 -9.63 -11.68
N PRO A 231 6.47 -8.52 -11.78
CA PRO A 231 7.80 -8.46 -12.39
C PRO A 231 8.83 -9.30 -11.63
N GLY A 232 9.94 -9.68 -12.31
CA GLY A 232 10.96 -10.57 -11.77
C GLY A 232 11.90 -9.91 -10.77
N ASP A 233 12.71 -10.73 -10.07
CA ASP A 233 13.60 -10.33 -9.00
C ASP A 233 14.56 -9.20 -9.41
N LYS A 234 15.18 -9.30 -10.57
CA LYS A 234 16.12 -8.29 -11.08
C LYS A 234 15.45 -6.92 -11.25
N PHE A 235 14.22 -6.93 -11.77
CA PHE A 235 13.43 -5.70 -11.91
C PHE A 235 13.10 -5.09 -10.55
N LEU A 236 12.64 -5.90 -9.59
CA LEU A 236 12.29 -5.44 -8.26
C LEU A 236 13.49 -4.86 -7.50
N ILE A 237 14.66 -5.49 -7.59
CA ILE A 237 15.92 -4.97 -7.01
C ILE A 237 16.23 -3.58 -7.60
N ALA A 238 16.26 -3.46 -8.93
CA ALA A 238 16.60 -2.22 -9.61
C ALA A 238 15.57 -1.09 -9.29
N ALA A 239 14.27 -1.43 -9.26
CA ALA A 239 13.24 -0.49 -8.87
C ALA A 239 13.42 -0.03 -7.41
N GLY A 240 13.69 -0.95 -6.48
CA GLY A 240 13.96 -0.64 -5.09
C GLY A 240 15.15 0.28 -4.89
N GLU A 241 16.26 0.05 -5.57
CA GLU A 241 17.45 0.90 -5.55
C GLU A 241 17.13 2.32 -6.05
N GLN A 242 16.44 2.41 -7.18
CA GLN A 242 16.02 3.69 -7.75
C GLN A 242 15.11 4.47 -6.79
N LEU A 243 14.10 3.82 -6.22
CA LEU A 243 13.17 4.49 -5.30
C LEU A 243 13.86 4.97 -4.02
N ARG A 244 14.73 4.14 -3.43
CA ARG A 244 15.50 4.52 -2.25
C ARG A 244 16.41 5.72 -2.50
N SER A 245 17.05 5.80 -3.67
CA SER A 245 17.90 6.95 -4.02
C SER A 245 17.12 8.28 -4.10
N HIS A 246 15.79 8.21 -4.22
CA HIS A 246 14.89 9.37 -4.21
C HIS A 246 14.11 9.53 -2.89
N GLY A 247 14.43 8.73 -1.86
CA GLY A 247 13.74 8.78 -0.57
C GLY A 247 12.29 8.25 -0.59
N ILE A 248 11.94 7.42 -1.60
CA ILE A 248 10.60 6.89 -1.79
C ILE A 248 10.50 5.50 -1.18
N LEU A 249 9.47 5.27 -0.35
CA LEU A 249 9.21 3.96 0.23
C LEU A 249 8.74 2.99 -0.85
N PHE A 250 9.49 1.89 -1.04
CA PHE A 250 9.12 0.84 -1.98
C PHE A 250 8.14 -0.14 -1.32
N GLN A 251 6.91 -0.17 -1.83
CA GLN A 251 5.86 -1.09 -1.42
C GLN A 251 5.58 -2.13 -2.51
N ALA A 252 5.34 -3.37 -2.13
CA ALA A 252 4.83 -4.40 -3.03
C ALA A 252 3.42 -4.84 -2.60
N LEU A 253 2.56 -5.14 -3.59
CA LEU A 253 1.32 -5.89 -3.40
C LEU A 253 1.52 -7.30 -3.99
N PRO A 254 1.88 -8.32 -3.17
CA PRO A 254 1.89 -9.71 -3.61
C PRO A 254 0.46 -10.21 -3.78
N TRP A 255 -0.01 -10.19 -5.03
CA TRP A 255 -1.40 -10.38 -5.40
C TRP A 255 -1.93 -11.73 -4.89
N MET A 256 -2.98 -11.69 -4.02
CA MET A 256 -3.66 -12.85 -3.47
C MET A 256 -2.76 -13.86 -2.73
N SER A 257 -1.53 -13.49 -2.39
CA SER A 257 -0.59 -14.42 -1.76
C SER A 257 -0.88 -14.62 -0.27
N LYS A 258 -0.86 -15.90 0.14
CA LYS A 258 -0.90 -16.37 1.53
C LYS A 258 0.44 -16.99 1.97
N ASP A 259 1.47 -16.93 1.13
CA ASP A 259 2.75 -17.58 1.41
C ASP A 259 3.68 -16.63 2.18
N PRO A 260 3.98 -16.91 3.47
CA PRO A 260 4.91 -16.09 4.25
C PRO A 260 6.31 -15.99 3.63
N LYS A 261 6.76 -17.05 2.91
CA LYS A 261 8.06 -17.07 2.24
C LYS A 261 8.13 -16.06 1.10
N LEU A 262 7.02 -15.80 0.41
CA LEU A 262 6.99 -14.77 -0.64
C LEU A 262 7.21 -13.38 -0.03
N PHE A 263 6.58 -13.06 1.09
CA PHE A 263 6.82 -11.78 1.77
C PHE A 263 8.29 -11.65 2.20
N GLN A 264 8.88 -12.70 2.77
CA GLN A 264 10.29 -12.72 3.16
C GLN A 264 11.22 -12.57 1.95
N HIS A 265 10.96 -13.28 0.84
CA HIS A 265 11.71 -13.14 -0.41
C HIS A 265 11.65 -11.71 -0.96
N LEU A 266 10.47 -11.08 -0.97
CA LEU A 266 10.33 -9.69 -1.41
C LEU A 266 11.12 -8.71 -0.52
N MET A 267 11.22 -8.98 0.78
CA MET A 267 12.07 -8.20 1.69
C MET A 267 13.56 -8.36 1.34
N ASP A 268 14.00 -9.57 0.95
CA ASP A 268 15.37 -9.81 0.46
C ASP A 268 15.67 -9.07 -0.85
N LEU A 269 14.64 -8.80 -1.66
CA LEU A 269 14.75 -7.99 -2.89
C LEU A 269 14.72 -6.48 -2.63
N GLY A 270 14.58 -6.06 -1.38
CA GLY A 270 14.60 -4.65 -0.98
C GLY A 270 13.22 -3.98 -0.90
N VAL A 271 12.13 -4.76 -0.88
CA VAL A 271 10.79 -4.24 -0.57
C VAL A 271 10.74 -3.85 0.90
N ALA A 272 10.23 -2.66 1.19
CA ALA A 272 10.24 -2.04 2.51
C ALA A 272 8.83 -1.76 3.08
N SER A 273 7.80 -2.19 2.37
CA SER A 273 6.39 -2.06 2.75
C SER A 273 5.54 -3.05 1.96
N PHE A 274 4.40 -3.45 2.48
CA PHE A 274 3.44 -4.29 1.78
C PHE A 274 2.06 -3.68 1.73
N ALA A 275 1.31 -3.96 0.64
CA ALA A 275 -0.14 -3.96 0.64
C ALA A 275 -0.63 -5.41 0.52
N THR A 276 -1.72 -5.80 1.19
CA THR A 276 -2.15 -7.19 1.19
C THR A 276 -3.60 -7.38 1.60
N ASP A 277 -4.22 -8.46 1.07
CA ASP A 277 -5.51 -9.00 1.54
C ASP A 277 -5.35 -9.88 2.80
N TYR A 278 -4.11 -10.23 3.18
CA TYR A 278 -3.78 -11.13 4.30
C TYR A 278 -2.84 -10.45 5.29
N PRO A 279 -3.32 -9.40 6.00
CA PRO A 279 -2.45 -8.58 6.86
C PRO A 279 -1.88 -9.33 8.07
N ASP A 280 -2.57 -10.31 8.61
CA ASP A 280 -2.12 -11.21 9.67
C ASP A 280 -0.91 -12.06 9.24
N ILE A 281 -0.99 -12.68 8.05
CA ILE A 281 0.09 -13.46 7.44
C ILE A 281 1.30 -12.57 7.14
N ALA A 282 1.08 -11.40 6.54
CA ALA A 282 2.17 -10.47 6.27
C ALA A 282 2.89 -10.04 7.55
N MET A 283 2.14 -9.68 8.61
CA MET A 283 2.72 -9.31 9.90
C MET A 283 3.48 -10.46 10.57
N GLN A 284 3.00 -11.69 10.45
CA GLN A 284 3.73 -12.88 10.91
C GLN A 284 5.05 -13.04 10.13
N ALA A 285 5.01 -13.01 8.80
CA ALA A 285 6.19 -13.13 7.95
C ALA A 285 7.25 -12.07 8.26
N ILE A 286 6.83 -10.82 8.49
CA ILE A 286 7.72 -9.72 8.88
C ILE A 286 8.37 -9.97 10.23
N ARG A 287 7.60 -10.37 11.27
CA ARG A 287 8.14 -10.69 12.58
C ARG A 287 9.18 -11.81 12.51
N GLU A 288 8.89 -12.89 11.79
CA GLU A 288 9.81 -14.00 11.58
C GLU A 288 11.08 -13.55 10.87
N TYR A 289 10.96 -12.73 9.82
CA TYR A 289 12.09 -12.19 9.05
C TYR A 289 13.03 -11.34 9.92
N TYR A 290 12.48 -10.47 10.79
CA TYR A 290 13.28 -9.66 11.70
C TYR A 290 13.90 -10.47 12.84
N ASN A 291 13.29 -11.59 13.24
CA ASN A 291 13.80 -12.49 14.27
C ASN A 291 14.81 -13.52 13.74
N LEU A 292 14.96 -13.68 12.42
CA LEU A 292 15.99 -14.53 11.85
C LEU A 292 17.35 -13.98 12.27
N LYS A 293 18.16 -14.79 12.98
CA LYS A 293 19.54 -14.43 13.36
C LYS A 293 20.33 -14.09 12.09
N LYS A 294 21.08 -13.01 12.16
CA LYS A 294 22.03 -12.63 11.11
C LYS A 294 23.04 -13.72 10.84
#